data_e619f9cf2975f6d9f04b6765b226a94c
#
_entry.id   e619f9cf2975f6d9f04b6765b226a94c
#
_cell.length_a   1.000
_cell.length_b   1.000
_cell.length_c   1.000
_cell.angle_alpha   90.00
_cell.angle_beta   90.00
_cell.angle_gamma   90.00
#
_symmetry.space_group_name_H-M   'P 1'
#
loop_
_entity.id
_entity.type
_entity.pdbx_description
1 polymer ?
#
loop_
_entity_poly.entity_id
_entity_poly.type
_entity_poly.pdbx_seq_one_letter_code
_entity_poly.pdbx_strand_id
1 'polypeptide(L)'
;MRPELSRRLAELIRWVDPGPGTAHLVSDISGWWRDPTVLADLGPALVAPFRRTPPTVVISPAVTGYLLGPLAATALGVGFVAAHKPHDGRFPPGTLTWAQSQPDYLGRRLDLAVRDRHLEAGDRVLVVDDWVSTGAQVRALYEICTARGATPVGTTTVVADCPPEVAAELRIRGLLTRADLSP
;
A
#
# COMPACT_ATOMS: atom_id res chain seq x y z
N MET A 1 9.69 16.06 3.45
CA MET A 1 8.73 15.79 2.34
C MET A 1 9.06 16.74 1.21
N ARG A 2 8.99 16.33 -0.05
CA ARG A 2 9.22 17.20 -1.21
C ARG A 2 7.90 17.85 -1.61
N PRO A 3 7.65 19.15 -1.32
CA PRO A 3 6.37 19.82 -1.57
C PRO A 3 5.93 19.72 -3.04
N GLU A 4 6.90 19.70 -3.95
CA GLU A 4 6.67 19.62 -5.39
C GLU A 4 6.08 18.26 -5.81
N LEU A 5 6.60 17.13 -5.27
CA LEU A 5 6.04 15.82 -5.56
C LEU A 5 4.60 15.70 -5.06
N SER A 6 4.32 16.13 -3.82
CA SER A 6 2.97 16.08 -3.25
C SER A 6 1.98 16.88 -4.11
N ARG A 7 2.36 18.10 -4.50
CA ARG A 7 1.54 18.94 -5.41
C ARG A 7 1.30 18.23 -6.74
N ARG A 8 2.35 17.67 -7.34
CA ARG A 8 2.25 16.97 -8.63
C ARG A 8 1.37 15.73 -8.57
N LEU A 9 1.48 14.94 -7.49
CA LEU A 9 0.62 13.78 -7.25
C LEU A 9 -0.86 14.20 -7.17
N ALA A 10 -1.18 15.26 -6.42
CA ALA A 10 -2.55 15.77 -6.31
C ALA A 10 -3.11 16.27 -7.65
N GLU A 11 -2.31 17.02 -8.44
CA GLU A 11 -2.69 17.53 -9.75
C GLU A 11 -2.98 16.42 -10.78
N LEU A 12 -2.34 15.25 -10.64
CA LEU A 12 -2.49 14.12 -11.56
C LEU A 12 -3.67 13.20 -11.23
N ILE A 13 -4.30 13.36 -10.06
CA ILE A 13 -5.53 12.64 -9.74
C ILE A 13 -6.69 13.21 -10.59
N ARG A 14 -7.49 12.31 -11.16
CA ARG A 14 -8.76 12.67 -11.80
C ARG A 14 -9.91 12.04 -11.04
N TRP A 15 -10.91 12.84 -10.72
CA TRP A 15 -12.12 12.37 -10.10
C TRP A 15 -13.13 12.01 -11.19
N VAL A 16 -13.54 10.76 -11.24
CA VAL A 16 -14.40 10.21 -12.27
C VAL A 16 -15.71 9.76 -11.65
N ASP A 17 -16.81 10.14 -12.28
CA ASP A 17 -18.13 9.58 -11.97
C ASP A 17 -18.20 8.14 -12.55
N PRO A 18 -18.30 7.09 -11.71
CA PRO A 18 -18.37 5.71 -12.19
C PRO A 18 -19.73 5.34 -12.78
N GLY A 19 -20.69 6.27 -12.82
CA GLY A 19 -22.02 6.06 -13.39
C GLY A 19 -23.09 5.66 -12.37
N PRO A 20 -24.30 5.33 -12.83
CA PRO A 20 -25.44 5.07 -11.97
C PRO A 20 -25.20 3.86 -11.07
N GLY A 21 -25.36 4.06 -9.75
CA GLY A 21 -25.19 3.02 -8.73
C GLY A 21 -24.13 3.32 -7.68
N THR A 22 -23.35 4.38 -7.87
CA THR A 22 -22.39 4.89 -6.86
C THR A 22 -22.70 6.34 -6.52
N ALA A 23 -22.68 6.66 -5.23
CA ALA A 23 -22.92 8.01 -4.73
C ALA A 23 -21.64 8.85 -4.55
N HIS A 24 -20.49 8.35 -5.04
CA HIS A 24 -19.20 9.00 -4.85
C HIS A 24 -18.32 8.89 -6.11
N LEU A 25 -17.46 9.88 -6.29
CA LEU A 25 -16.45 9.87 -7.33
C LEU A 25 -15.36 8.84 -7.01
N VAL A 26 -14.80 8.24 -8.04
CA VAL A 26 -13.64 7.34 -7.97
C VAL A 26 -12.40 8.08 -8.41
N SER A 27 -11.29 7.89 -7.70
CA SER A 27 -10.02 8.46 -8.07
C SER A 27 -9.35 7.65 -9.19
N ASP A 28 -9.09 8.28 -10.33
CA ASP A 28 -8.16 7.77 -11.33
C ASP A 28 -6.77 8.33 -11.06
N ILE A 29 -5.87 7.44 -10.67
CA ILE A 29 -4.48 7.72 -10.35
C ILE A 29 -3.52 7.30 -11.47
N SER A 30 -4.03 6.90 -12.62
CA SER A 30 -3.23 6.40 -13.75
C SER A 30 -2.21 7.44 -14.26
N GLY A 31 -2.49 8.72 -14.05
CA GLY A 31 -1.56 9.81 -14.36
C GLY A 31 -0.21 9.72 -13.65
N TRP A 32 -0.16 9.13 -12.45
CA TRP A 32 1.09 8.95 -11.71
C TRP A 32 2.10 8.06 -12.46
N TRP A 33 1.59 7.05 -13.15
CA TRP A 33 2.43 6.07 -13.87
C TRP A 33 2.95 6.59 -15.21
N ARG A 34 2.29 7.62 -15.75
CA ARG A 34 2.66 8.24 -17.02
C ARG A 34 3.73 9.33 -16.85
N ASP A 35 3.87 9.88 -15.64
CA ASP A 35 4.82 10.97 -15.36
C ASP A 35 6.17 10.38 -14.89
N PRO A 36 7.25 10.55 -15.69
CA PRO A 36 8.55 9.96 -15.36
C PRO A 36 9.18 10.57 -14.09
N THR A 37 8.89 11.83 -13.78
CA THR A 37 9.39 12.51 -12.58
C THR A 37 8.73 11.93 -11.33
N VAL A 38 7.41 11.72 -11.39
CA VAL A 38 6.67 11.05 -10.31
C VAL A 38 7.22 9.64 -10.08
N LEU A 39 7.39 8.84 -11.14
CA LEU A 39 7.93 7.49 -10.99
C LEU A 39 9.34 7.46 -10.37
N ALA A 40 10.20 8.40 -10.75
CA ALA A 40 11.55 8.47 -10.21
C ALA A 40 11.58 8.86 -8.72
N ASP A 41 10.66 9.72 -8.30
CA ASP A 41 10.64 10.29 -6.94
C ASP A 41 9.78 9.47 -5.94
N LEU A 42 8.81 8.68 -6.40
CA LEU A 42 7.86 7.94 -5.55
C LEU A 42 8.56 7.00 -4.57
N GLY A 43 9.41 6.11 -5.05
CA GLY A 43 10.10 5.16 -4.19
C GLY A 43 10.90 5.84 -3.07
N PRO A 44 11.84 6.75 -3.38
CA PRO A 44 12.58 7.52 -2.38
C PRO A 44 11.70 8.29 -1.40
N ALA A 45 10.57 8.88 -1.84
CA ALA A 45 9.67 9.63 -0.99
C ALA A 45 8.90 8.74 -0.01
N LEU A 46 8.36 7.62 -0.49
CA LEU A 46 7.61 6.66 0.32
C LEU A 46 8.47 6.08 1.46
N VAL A 47 9.75 5.83 1.21
CA VAL A 47 10.61 5.19 2.22
C VAL A 47 11.35 6.18 3.13
N ALA A 48 11.31 7.47 2.84
CA ALA A 48 12.05 8.48 3.61
C ALA A 48 11.79 8.42 5.14
N PRO A 49 10.53 8.22 5.62
CA PRO A 49 10.26 8.12 7.05
C PRO A 49 10.86 6.89 7.74
N PHE A 50 11.21 5.84 6.97
CA PHE A 50 11.65 4.55 7.49
C PHE A 50 13.16 4.32 7.40
N ARG A 51 13.94 5.27 6.88
CA ARG A 51 15.39 5.14 6.74
C ARG A 51 16.16 4.98 8.04
N ARG A 52 15.62 5.47 9.16
CA ARG A 52 16.24 5.34 10.49
C ARG A 52 15.99 3.98 11.14
N THR A 53 14.96 3.26 10.72
CA THR A 53 14.61 1.91 11.18
C THR A 53 14.35 1.08 9.92
N PRO A 54 15.41 0.74 9.16
CA PRO A 54 15.23 0.20 7.82
C PRO A 54 14.53 -1.15 7.88
N PRO A 55 13.49 -1.36 7.05
CA PRO A 55 12.88 -2.66 6.85
C PRO A 55 13.86 -3.62 6.18
N THR A 56 13.62 -4.93 6.30
CA THR A 56 14.36 -5.97 5.54
C THR A 56 13.65 -6.36 4.27
N VAL A 57 12.35 -6.10 4.21
CA VAL A 57 11.49 -6.46 3.08
C VAL A 57 10.30 -5.49 2.96
N VAL A 58 9.83 -5.28 1.75
CA VAL A 58 8.61 -4.54 1.44
C VAL A 58 7.50 -5.51 1.06
N ILE A 59 6.27 -5.26 1.53
CA ILE A 59 5.08 -6.00 1.13
C ILE A 59 4.01 -5.05 0.59
N SER A 60 3.28 -5.46 -0.46
CA SER A 60 2.15 -4.68 -0.98
C SER A 60 1.01 -5.56 -1.44
N PRO A 61 -0.25 -5.12 -1.28
CA PRO A 61 -1.40 -5.83 -1.81
C PRO A 61 -1.57 -5.59 -3.31
N ALA A 62 -2.16 -6.55 -4.01
CA ALA A 62 -2.60 -6.38 -5.39
C ALA A 62 -3.74 -5.32 -5.44
N VAL A 63 -3.86 -4.50 -6.48
CA VAL A 63 -3.15 -4.50 -7.77
C VAL A 63 -2.14 -3.36 -7.83
N THR A 64 -2.53 -2.14 -7.43
CA THR A 64 -1.72 -0.92 -7.51
C THR A 64 -0.47 -0.98 -6.63
N GLY A 65 -0.58 -1.62 -5.47
CA GLY A 65 0.58 -1.86 -4.60
C GLY A 65 1.75 -2.55 -5.31
N TYR A 66 1.49 -3.36 -6.34
CA TYR A 66 2.54 -4.00 -7.13
C TYR A 66 3.34 -3.04 -8.02
N LEU A 67 2.85 -1.84 -8.23
CA LEU A 67 3.61 -0.78 -8.90
C LEU A 67 4.48 -0.02 -7.88
N LEU A 68 3.97 0.23 -6.68
CA LEU A 68 4.65 1.02 -5.64
C LEU A 68 5.65 0.20 -4.83
N GLY A 69 5.30 -1.04 -4.49
CA GLY A 69 6.14 -1.92 -3.68
C GLY A 69 7.55 -2.10 -4.24
N PRO A 70 7.71 -2.48 -5.52
CA PRO A 70 9.02 -2.57 -6.15
C PRO A 70 9.82 -1.26 -6.17
N LEU A 71 9.16 -0.11 -6.37
CA LEU A 71 9.81 1.20 -6.30
C LEU A 71 10.36 1.48 -4.90
N ALA A 72 9.56 1.20 -3.87
CA ALA A 72 9.98 1.35 -2.48
C ALA A 72 11.09 0.37 -2.10
N ALA A 73 10.99 -0.90 -2.49
CA ALA A 73 11.98 -1.93 -2.24
C ALA A 73 13.33 -1.57 -2.88
N THR A 74 13.32 -1.13 -4.14
CA THR A 74 14.52 -0.66 -4.86
C THR A 74 15.15 0.54 -4.15
N ALA A 75 14.35 1.51 -3.70
CA ALA A 75 14.84 2.70 -2.99
C ALA A 75 15.45 2.38 -1.61
N LEU A 76 15.09 1.25 -1.02
CA LEU A 76 15.66 0.73 0.24
C LEU A 76 16.81 -0.26 0.02
N GLY A 77 16.96 -0.83 -1.17
CA GLY A 77 17.90 -1.92 -1.44
C GLY A 77 17.48 -3.25 -0.81
N VAL A 78 16.16 -3.52 -0.71
CA VAL A 78 15.61 -4.74 -0.10
C VAL A 78 14.69 -5.50 -1.06
N GLY A 79 14.24 -6.69 -0.66
CA GLY A 79 13.30 -7.50 -1.43
C GLY A 79 11.87 -6.98 -1.40
N PHE A 80 11.06 -7.49 -2.35
CA PHE A 80 9.62 -7.22 -2.45
C PHE A 80 8.81 -8.51 -2.35
N VAL A 81 7.76 -8.50 -1.55
CA VAL A 81 6.80 -9.60 -1.39
C VAL A 81 5.43 -9.15 -1.88
N ALA A 82 4.88 -9.88 -2.82
CA ALA A 82 3.55 -9.66 -3.36
C ALA A 82 2.49 -10.32 -2.47
N ALA A 83 1.53 -9.53 -1.98
CA ALA A 83 0.33 -10.07 -1.34
C ALA A 83 -0.81 -10.14 -2.37
N HIS A 84 -1.20 -11.34 -2.69
CA HIS A 84 -2.13 -11.63 -3.76
C HIS A 84 -3.58 -11.63 -3.27
N LYS A 85 -4.51 -11.39 -4.20
CA LYS A 85 -5.94 -11.65 -4.02
C LYS A 85 -6.26 -13.00 -4.66
N PRO A 86 -6.76 -14.00 -3.91
CA PRO A 86 -6.77 -15.41 -4.33
C PRO A 86 -7.63 -15.78 -5.51
N HIS A 87 -8.57 -14.93 -5.88
CA HIS A 87 -9.56 -15.27 -6.92
C HIS A 87 -9.02 -15.23 -8.36
N ASP A 88 -7.76 -14.90 -8.55
CA ASP A 88 -7.16 -14.76 -9.89
C ASP A 88 -6.74 -16.08 -10.53
N GLY A 89 -6.95 -17.23 -9.89
CA GLY A 89 -6.74 -18.57 -10.46
C GLY A 89 -5.30 -18.90 -10.93
N ARG A 90 -4.35 -18.02 -10.72
CA ARG A 90 -2.98 -18.09 -11.27
C ARG A 90 -1.90 -18.38 -10.24
N PHE A 91 -2.25 -19.11 -9.17
CA PHE A 91 -1.24 -19.46 -8.18
C PHE A 91 -0.50 -20.74 -8.56
N PRO A 92 0.81 -20.69 -8.83
CA PRO A 92 1.60 -21.88 -8.85
C PRO A 92 1.51 -22.62 -7.50
N PRO A 93 1.60 -23.97 -7.47
CA PRO A 93 1.55 -24.74 -6.23
C PRO A 93 2.54 -24.23 -5.17
N GLY A 94 2.15 -24.28 -3.89
CA GLY A 94 2.99 -23.89 -2.77
C GLY A 94 2.16 -23.49 -1.56
N THR A 95 2.81 -23.43 -0.41
CA THR A 95 2.17 -23.01 0.83
C THR A 95 1.96 -21.49 0.86
N LEU A 96 0.80 -21.09 1.35
CA LEU A 96 0.37 -19.70 1.44
C LEU A 96 -0.14 -19.40 2.85
N THR A 97 0.27 -18.30 3.41
CA THR A 97 -0.35 -17.72 4.59
C THR A 97 -1.41 -16.71 4.17
N TRP A 98 -2.59 -16.82 4.75
CA TRP A 98 -3.79 -16.06 4.39
C TRP A 98 -4.28 -15.23 5.54
N ALA A 99 -4.87 -14.09 5.21
CA ALA A 99 -5.71 -13.33 6.11
C ALA A 99 -6.87 -12.69 5.34
N GLN A 100 -8.04 -12.62 5.97
CA GLN A 100 -9.20 -11.92 5.44
C GLN A 100 -9.23 -10.50 6.00
N SER A 101 -9.39 -9.49 5.15
CA SER A 101 -9.49 -8.11 5.59
C SER A 101 -10.80 -7.88 6.37
N GLN A 102 -10.80 -6.91 7.26
CA GLN A 102 -12.02 -6.27 7.72
C GLN A 102 -12.79 -5.69 6.51
N PRO A 103 -14.08 -5.34 6.64
CA PRO A 103 -14.79 -4.68 5.57
C PRO A 103 -14.06 -3.39 5.13
N ASP A 104 -13.92 -3.21 3.82
CA ASP A 104 -13.44 -1.95 3.24
C ASP A 104 -14.54 -0.87 3.25
N TYR A 105 -14.29 0.30 2.68
CA TYR A 105 -15.25 1.39 2.60
C TYR A 105 -16.51 1.06 1.76
N LEU A 106 -16.49 -0.02 0.98
CA LEU A 106 -17.63 -0.57 0.25
C LEU A 106 -18.27 -1.78 0.96
N GLY A 107 -17.85 -2.08 2.18
CA GLY A 107 -18.34 -3.23 2.95
C GLY A 107 -17.79 -4.59 2.48
N ARG A 108 -16.82 -4.63 1.56
CA ARG A 108 -16.28 -5.87 1.01
C ARG A 108 -15.14 -6.39 1.88
N ARG A 109 -15.12 -7.71 2.07
CA ARG A 109 -13.97 -8.42 2.66
C ARG A 109 -13.11 -8.98 1.54
N LEU A 110 -11.82 -8.79 1.68
CA LEU A 110 -10.84 -9.26 0.70
C LEU A 110 -9.92 -10.27 1.37
N ASP A 111 -9.71 -11.40 0.73
CA ASP A 111 -8.69 -12.34 1.14
C ASP A 111 -7.35 -11.89 0.55
N LEU A 112 -6.31 -11.90 1.38
CA LEU A 112 -4.93 -11.65 0.98
C LEU A 112 -4.09 -12.87 1.27
N ALA A 113 -3.16 -13.19 0.40
CA ALA A 113 -2.28 -14.34 0.53
C ALA A 113 -0.83 -13.98 0.19
N VAL A 114 0.09 -14.54 0.96
CA VAL A 114 1.54 -14.41 0.75
C VAL A 114 2.16 -15.79 0.69
N ARG A 115 3.15 -15.98 -0.20
CA ARG A 115 3.92 -17.22 -0.22
C ARG A 115 4.80 -17.34 1.02
N ASP A 116 4.66 -18.43 1.74
CA ASP A 116 5.38 -18.69 2.98
C ASP A 116 6.91 -18.49 2.84
N ARG A 117 7.47 -18.97 1.74
CA ARG A 117 8.91 -18.88 1.47
C ARG A 117 9.45 -17.48 1.21
N HIS A 118 8.58 -16.48 1.05
CA HIS A 118 9.00 -15.11 0.74
C HIS A 118 8.92 -14.17 1.96
N LEU A 119 8.43 -14.67 3.09
CA LEU A 119 8.34 -13.92 4.34
C LEU A 119 8.85 -14.80 5.48
N GLU A 120 9.99 -14.41 6.05
CA GLU A 120 10.72 -15.19 7.04
C GLU A 120 10.52 -14.64 8.45
N ALA A 121 10.68 -15.52 9.42
CA ALA A 121 10.70 -15.09 10.82
C ALA A 121 11.87 -14.12 11.08
N GLY A 122 11.58 -13.02 11.78
CA GLY A 122 12.55 -11.96 12.03
C GLY A 122 12.60 -10.86 10.95
N ASP A 123 11.87 -11.00 9.85
CA ASP A 123 11.73 -9.90 8.88
C ASP A 123 11.11 -8.67 9.53
N ARG A 124 11.63 -7.51 9.18
CA ARG A 124 11.06 -6.19 9.46
C ARG A 124 10.37 -5.68 8.21
N VAL A 125 9.04 -5.71 8.22
CA VAL A 125 8.21 -5.54 7.04
C VAL A 125 7.67 -4.12 6.94
N LEU A 126 7.92 -3.45 5.81
CA LEU A 126 7.24 -2.20 5.45
C LEU A 126 6.07 -2.52 4.51
N VAL A 127 4.85 -2.16 4.92
CA VAL A 127 3.68 -2.22 4.04
C VAL A 127 3.64 -0.98 3.16
N VAL A 128 3.40 -1.17 1.85
CA VAL A 128 3.27 -0.08 0.88
C VAL A 128 1.97 -0.24 0.12
N ASP A 129 1.17 0.84 0.06
CA ASP A 129 -0.09 0.87 -0.68
C ASP A 129 -0.27 2.21 -1.40
N ASP A 130 -1.24 2.33 -2.30
CA ASP A 130 -1.57 3.58 -2.97
C ASP A 130 -2.49 4.47 -2.11
N TRP A 131 -3.51 3.89 -1.51
CA TRP A 131 -4.54 4.60 -0.77
C TRP A 131 -5.00 3.82 0.46
N VAL A 132 -4.89 4.42 1.64
CA VAL A 132 -5.38 3.82 2.87
C VAL A 132 -6.53 4.64 3.44
N SER A 133 -7.74 4.04 3.48
CA SER A 133 -8.94 4.65 4.08
C SER A 133 -9.33 3.98 5.40
N THR A 134 -9.81 2.76 5.39
CA THR A 134 -10.20 2.03 6.61
C THR A 134 -9.02 1.31 7.29
N GLY A 135 -7.91 1.10 6.59
CA GLY A 135 -6.80 0.26 7.03
C GLY A 135 -7.06 -1.25 6.98
N ALA A 136 -8.20 -1.67 6.42
CA ALA A 136 -8.62 -3.07 6.40
C ALA A 136 -7.58 -4.02 5.76
N GLN A 137 -7.06 -3.67 4.58
CA GLN A 137 -6.04 -4.47 3.91
C GLN A 137 -4.71 -4.46 4.67
N VAL A 138 -4.33 -3.32 5.24
CA VAL A 138 -3.10 -3.17 6.03
C VAL A 138 -3.13 -4.08 7.26
N ARG A 139 -4.27 -4.13 7.99
CA ARG A 139 -4.43 -5.06 9.14
C ARG A 139 -4.27 -6.51 8.73
N ALA A 140 -4.89 -6.92 7.62
CA ALA A 140 -4.74 -8.29 7.11
C ALA A 140 -3.27 -8.61 6.76
N LEU A 141 -2.53 -7.67 6.19
CA LEU A 141 -1.09 -7.84 5.95
C LEU A 141 -0.30 -7.93 7.26
N TYR A 142 -0.66 -7.17 8.29
CA TYR A 142 -0.02 -7.26 9.61
C TYR A 142 -0.28 -8.62 10.27
N GLU A 143 -1.50 -9.16 10.12
CA GLU A 143 -1.85 -10.52 10.58
C GLU A 143 -0.99 -11.58 9.88
N ILE A 144 -0.83 -11.50 8.55
CA ILE A 144 0.05 -12.39 7.78
C ILE A 144 1.49 -12.29 8.27
N CYS A 145 2.02 -11.08 8.46
CA CYS A 145 3.37 -10.89 8.98
C CYS A 145 3.55 -11.56 10.34
N THR A 146 2.62 -11.33 11.27
CA THR A 146 2.64 -11.89 12.62
C THR A 146 2.58 -13.42 12.58
N ALA A 147 1.70 -13.99 11.74
CA ALA A 147 1.58 -15.44 11.56
C ALA A 147 2.87 -16.08 11.01
N ARG A 148 3.69 -15.31 10.29
CA ARG A 148 5.00 -15.73 9.78
C ARG A 148 6.16 -15.43 10.72
N GLY A 149 5.93 -14.85 11.90
CA GLY A 149 6.99 -14.43 12.83
C GLY A 149 7.76 -13.19 12.37
N ALA A 150 7.22 -12.45 11.40
CA ALA A 150 7.76 -11.18 10.91
C ALA A 150 7.12 -10.01 11.68
N THR A 151 7.81 -8.87 11.72
CA THR A 151 7.37 -7.68 12.46
C THR A 151 7.07 -6.53 11.50
N PRO A 152 5.81 -6.06 11.40
CA PRO A 152 5.51 -4.83 10.67
C PRO A 152 6.18 -3.62 11.33
N VAL A 153 6.99 -2.87 10.58
CA VAL A 153 7.65 -1.65 11.07
C VAL A 153 6.82 -0.40 10.82
N GLY A 154 5.85 -0.48 9.93
CA GLY A 154 4.89 0.57 9.62
C GLY A 154 4.31 0.41 8.21
N THR A 155 3.54 1.41 7.83
CA THR A 155 2.90 1.51 6.51
C THR A 155 3.24 2.83 5.85
N THR A 156 3.55 2.79 4.57
CA THR A 156 3.66 4.00 3.75
C THR A 156 2.66 3.95 2.59
N THR A 157 2.10 5.10 2.24
CA THR A 157 1.09 5.19 1.19
C THR A 157 1.22 6.51 0.44
N VAL A 158 0.70 6.58 -0.78
CA VAL A 158 0.62 7.87 -1.47
C VAL A 158 -0.45 8.72 -0.80
N VAL A 159 -1.63 8.18 -0.55
CA VAL A 159 -2.73 8.90 0.11
C VAL A 159 -3.12 8.24 1.43
N ALA A 160 -2.95 8.96 2.53
CA ALA A 160 -3.49 8.61 3.84
C ALA A 160 -4.83 9.32 4.05
N ASP A 161 -5.93 8.63 3.75
CA ASP A 161 -7.31 9.11 3.87
C ASP A 161 -8.04 8.36 5.01
N CYS A 162 -7.36 8.16 6.12
CA CYS A 162 -7.86 7.39 7.25
C CYS A 162 -7.94 8.22 8.52
N PRO A 163 -8.79 7.81 9.49
CA PRO A 163 -8.85 8.43 10.80
C PRO A 163 -7.48 8.44 11.50
N PRO A 164 -7.19 9.47 12.33
CA PRO A 164 -5.90 9.58 13.03
C PRO A 164 -5.55 8.37 13.89
N GLU A 165 -6.55 7.73 14.53
CA GLU A 165 -6.39 6.52 15.32
C GLU A 165 -5.93 5.32 14.48
N VAL A 166 -6.46 5.17 13.27
CA VAL A 166 -6.02 4.14 12.30
C VAL A 166 -4.58 4.43 11.83
N ALA A 167 -4.29 5.70 11.55
CA ALA A 167 -2.94 6.10 11.15
C ALA A 167 -1.91 5.84 12.26
N ALA A 168 -2.28 6.06 13.52
CA ALA A 168 -1.41 5.79 14.68
C ALA A 168 -1.22 4.29 14.91
N GLU A 169 -2.31 3.50 14.92
CA GLU A 169 -2.31 2.04 15.09
C GLU A 169 -1.40 1.36 14.07
N LEU A 170 -1.60 1.68 12.79
CA LEU A 170 -0.91 1.04 11.67
C LEU A 170 0.37 1.78 11.24
N ARG A 171 0.79 2.77 12.02
CA ARG A 171 1.99 3.59 11.77
C ARG A 171 2.05 4.11 10.34
N ILE A 172 0.91 4.64 9.84
CA ILE A 172 0.77 5.08 8.46
C ILE A 172 1.49 6.42 8.25
N ARG A 173 2.23 6.51 7.15
CA ARG A 173 2.86 7.73 6.64
C ARG A 173 2.43 7.91 5.18
N GLY A 174 1.64 8.96 4.92
CA GLY A 174 1.22 9.33 3.57
C GLY A 174 2.06 10.45 2.98
N LEU A 175 2.15 10.49 1.67
CA LEU A 175 2.68 11.64 0.92
C LEU A 175 1.61 12.73 0.78
N LEU A 176 0.34 12.34 0.77
CA LEU A 176 -0.85 13.17 0.75
C LEU A 176 -1.80 12.73 1.86
N THR A 177 -2.62 13.66 2.32
CA THR A 177 -3.79 13.43 3.16
C THR A 177 -5.07 13.79 2.40
N ARG A 178 -6.24 13.47 2.95
CA ARG A 178 -7.53 13.89 2.36
C ARG A 178 -7.61 15.40 2.14
N ALA A 179 -7.01 16.18 3.03
CA ALA A 179 -7.02 17.64 2.94
C ALA A 179 -6.20 18.21 1.75
N ASP A 180 -5.26 17.42 1.23
CA ASP A 180 -4.45 17.80 0.06
C ASP A 180 -5.17 17.51 -1.27
N LEU A 181 -6.35 16.87 -1.22
CA LEU A 181 -7.12 16.45 -2.38
C LEU A 181 -8.33 17.36 -2.53
N SER A 182 -8.40 18.09 -3.64
CA SER A 182 -9.60 18.82 -4.05
C SER A 182 -10.39 17.96 -5.03
N PRO A 183 -11.69 17.71 -4.79
CA PRO A 183 -12.56 17.07 -5.76
C PRO A 183 -12.82 17.97 -6.95
#